data_7602b56a88e244758a2fc1e36b0ade81
#
_entry.id   7602b56a88e244758a2fc1e36b0ade81
#
_cell.length_a   1.000
_cell.length_b   1.000
_cell.length_c   1.000
_cell.angle_alpha   90.00
_cell.angle_beta   90.00
_cell.angle_gamma   90.00
#
_symmetry.space_group_name_H-M   'P 1'
#
loop_
_entity.id
_entity.type
_entity.pdbx_description
1 polymer ?
#
loop_
_entity_poly.entity_id
_entity_poly.type
_entity_poly.pdbx_seq_one_letter_code
_entity_poly.pdbx_strand_id
1 'polypeptide(L)'
;KLTELLQNLSATLDGDAGGAYSTQREVKKVLFVVITSNRGLCGGFNSSITKEVTKTVAEKYANVSVDLLTIGKKGNDTLSKEFNVIDSRNDIYDDLTFDNVAVIAEQLMSLYVDGSYDKIEVVYNQFKNAATQIPQVEQFLPIKPIEGGEAITNSDYIFEPSKEEIVLELIPKSLKTQLYKSIRDSFASE
;
A
#
# COMPACT_ATOMS: atom_id res chain seq x y z
N LYS A 1 9.60 0.25 12.45
CA LYS A 1 9.97 -0.69 13.49
C LYS A 1 9.24 -1.99 13.35
N LEU A 2 7.91 -2.00 13.40
CA LEU A 2 7.15 -3.20 13.08
C LEU A 2 7.39 -3.61 11.63
N THR A 3 7.45 -2.66 10.71
CA THR A 3 7.72 -2.92 9.30
C THR A 3 9.11 -3.52 9.10
N GLU A 4 10.12 -2.99 9.78
CA GLU A 4 11.48 -3.53 9.72
C GLU A 4 11.54 -4.95 10.26
N LEU A 5 10.88 -5.20 11.38
CA LEU A 5 10.82 -6.54 11.97
C LEU A 5 10.18 -7.53 11.00
N LEU A 6 9.08 -7.13 10.36
CA LEU A 6 8.39 -7.97 9.39
C LEU A 6 9.22 -8.24 8.15
N GLN A 7 9.93 -7.23 7.65
CA GLN A 7 10.83 -7.42 6.51
C GLN A 7 11.94 -8.39 6.85
N ASN A 8 12.52 -8.27 8.05
CA ASN A 8 13.55 -9.19 8.51
C ASN A 8 13.03 -10.60 8.67
N LEU A 9 11.86 -10.75 9.28
CA LEU A 9 11.24 -12.07 9.46
C LEU A 9 10.91 -12.70 8.12
N SER A 10 10.38 -11.93 7.18
CA SER A 10 10.06 -12.42 5.83
C SER A 10 11.31 -12.87 5.09
N ALA A 11 12.43 -12.15 5.27
CA ALA A 11 13.69 -12.51 4.63
C ALA A 11 14.32 -13.79 5.23
N THR A 12 14.00 -14.12 6.48
CA THR A 12 14.52 -15.31 7.12
C THR A 12 13.66 -16.57 6.93
N LEU A 13 12.44 -16.40 6.43
CA LEU A 13 11.52 -17.49 6.20
C LEU A 13 11.63 -17.96 4.76
N ASP A 14 12.23 -19.12 4.58
CA ASP A 14 12.18 -19.84 3.32
C ASP A 14 10.95 -20.72 3.35
N GLY A 15 10.01 -20.45 2.46
CA GLY A 15 8.86 -21.29 2.31
C GLY A 15 7.53 -20.57 2.43
N ASP A 16 6.50 -21.30 2.75
CA ASP A 16 5.12 -20.88 2.54
C ASP A 16 4.60 -19.89 3.57
N ALA A 17 5.18 -19.86 4.76
CA ALA A 17 4.73 -18.97 5.82
C ALA A 17 5.17 -17.52 5.52
N GLY A 18 4.24 -16.66 5.24
CA GLY A 18 4.51 -15.29 4.85
C GLY A 18 4.95 -15.14 3.40
N GLY A 19 5.28 -16.24 2.74
CA GLY A 19 5.75 -16.23 1.35
C GLY A 19 4.74 -15.64 0.37
N ALA A 20 3.46 -15.84 0.63
CA ALA A 20 2.40 -15.33 -0.23
C ALA A 20 2.46 -13.80 -0.37
N TYR A 21 2.87 -13.09 0.68
CA TYR A 21 2.95 -11.63 0.69
C TYR A 21 4.35 -11.10 0.38
N SER A 22 5.34 -11.97 0.31
CA SER A 22 6.74 -11.59 0.10
C SER A 22 7.31 -12.08 -1.23
N THR A 23 6.60 -12.96 -1.92
CA THR A 23 7.08 -13.56 -3.17
C THR A 23 7.15 -12.51 -4.26
N GLN A 24 8.35 -12.31 -4.80
CA GLN A 24 8.55 -11.43 -5.95
C GLN A 24 8.17 -12.16 -7.22
N ARG A 25 7.37 -11.52 -8.06
CA ARG A 25 6.94 -12.05 -9.35
C ARG A 25 7.33 -11.09 -10.45
N GLU A 26 7.40 -11.59 -11.68
CA GLU A 26 7.51 -10.70 -12.83
C GLU A 26 6.29 -9.79 -12.87
N VAL A 27 6.54 -8.48 -12.96
CA VAL A 27 5.48 -7.49 -12.86
C VAL A 27 4.83 -7.31 -14.23
N LYS A 28 3.61 -7.83 -14.37
CA LYS A 28 2.78 -7.70 -15.57
C LYS A 28 1.54 -6.86 -15.31
N LYS A 29 1.05 -6.87 -14.09
CA LYS A 29 -0.14 -6.11 -13.66
C LYS A 29 0.12 -5.43 -12.34
N VAL A 30 -0.13 -4.12 -12.30
CA VAL A 30 0.07 -3.30 -11.10
C VAL A 30 -1.26 -2.65 -10.73
N LEU A 31 -1.56 -2.65 -9.45
CA LEU A 31 -2.69 -1.92 -8.88
C LEU A 31 -2.15 -0.74 -8.06
N PHE A 32 -2.64 0.45 -8.37
CA PHE A 32 -2.37 1.64 -7.55
C PHE A 32 -3.57 1.93 -6.67
N VAL A 33 -3.32 2.07 -5.37
CA VAL A 33 -4.28 2.58 -4.41
C VAL A 33 -4.04 4.08 -4.32
N VAL A 34 -4.97 4.86 -4.84
CA VAL A 34 -4.81 6.32 -4.98
C VAL A 34 -5.68 7.01 -3.94
N ILE A 35 -5.05 7.74 -3.03
CA ILE A 35 -5.73 8.39 -1.91
C ILE A 35 -5.82 9.89 -2.17
N THR A 36 -7.05 10.37 -2.32
CA THR A 36 -7.36 11.78 -2.50
C THR A 36 -8.51 12.16 -1.57
N SER A 37 -8.95 13.40 -1.62
CA SER A 37 -10.11 13.85 -0.85
C SER A 37 -11.42 13.61 -1.62
N ASN A 38 -12.53 13.71 -0.89
CA ASN A 38 -13.86 13.77 -1.49
C ASN A 38 -14.22 15.19 -1.91
N ARG A 39 -13.58 16.20 -1.32
CA ARG A 39 -13.86 17.60 -1.55
C ARG A 39 -12.95 18.18 -2.62
N GLY A 40 -13.46 19.14 -3.37
CA GLY A 40 -12.64 19.98 -4.22
C GLY A 40 -12.02 21.16 -3.46
N LEU A 41 -11.34 22.03 -4.19
CA LEU A 41 -10.78 23.28 -3.65
C LEU A 41 -9.77 23.07 -2.52
N CYS A 42 -9.03 21.97 -2.59
CA CYS A 42 -7.96 21.67 -1.64
C CYS A 42 -6.58 22.10 -2.18
N GLY A 43 -6.55 23.15 -3.00
CA GLY A 43 -5.32 23.62 -3.64
C GLY A 43 -4.69 22.55 -4.51
N GLY A 44 -3.39 22.35 -4.37
CA GLY A 44 -2.66 21.31 -5.12
C GLY A 44 -2.77 19.91 -4.57
N PHE A 45 -3.51 19.71 -3.48
CA PHE A 45 -3.58 18.43 -2.77
C PHE A 45 -3.95 17.26 -3.70
N ASN A 46 -5.10 17.37 -4.37
CA ASN A 46 -5.57 16.30 -5.24
C ASN A 46 -4.78 16.23 -6.56
N SER A 47 -4.45 17.38 -7.14
CA SER A 47 -3.73 17.42 -8.40
C SER A 47 -2.31 16.86 -8.29
N SER A 48 -1.64 17.07 -7.17
CA SER A 48 -0.30 16.51 -6.98
C SER A 48 -0.32 14.99 -6.94
N ILE A 49 -1.37 14.40 -6.36
CA ILE A 49 -1.52 12.94 -6.33
C ILE A 49 -1.82 12.40 -7.73
N THR A 50 -2.74 13.01 -8.47
CA THR A 50 -3.07 12.53 -9.81
C THR A 50 -1.89 12.65 -10.76
N LYS A 51 -1.12 13.72 -10.66
CA LYS A 51 0.13 13.89 -11.42
C LYS A 51 1.17 12.84 -11.06
N GLU A 52 1.30 12.53 -9.79
CA GLU A 52 2.25 11.52 -9.32
C GLU A 52 1.90 10.13 -9.86
N VAL A 53 0.63 9.77 -9.91
CA VAL A 53 0.18 8.51 -10.51
C VAL A 53 0.56 8.47 -12.00
N THR A 54 0.20 9.50 -12.75
CA THR A 54 0.47 9.56 -14.19
C THR A 54 1.97 9.50 -14.48
N LYS A 55 2.75 10.24 -13.71
CA LYS A 55 4.22 10.26 -13.83
C LYS A 55 4.82 8.89 -13.53
N THR A 56 4.42 8.26 -12.43
CA THR A 56 4.96 6.97 -12.01
C THR A 56 4.63 5.88 -13.02
N VAL A 57 3.41 5.88 -13.54
CA VAL A 57 3.01 4.92 -14.58
C VAL A 57 3.86 5.11 -15.83
N ALA A 58 4.06 6.35 -16.28
CA ALA A 58 4.84 6.63 -17.48
C ALA A 58 6.32 6.25 -17.31
N GLU A 59 6.89 6.50 -16.15
CA GLU A 59 8.31 6.26 -15.90
C GLU A 59 8.64 4.80 -15.58
N LYS A 60 7.78 4.11 -14.82
CA LYS A 60 8.08 2.77 -14.29
C LYS A 60 7.24 1.67 -14.91
N TYR A 61 6.06 1.97 -15.38
CA TYR A 61 5.07 0.96 -15.77
C TYR A 61 4.51 1.15 -17.17
N ALA A 62 5.28 1.74 -18.07
CA ALA A 62 4.83 2.05 -19.44
C ALA A 62 4.37 0.79 -20.21
N ASN A 63 4.97 -0.37 -19.92
CA ASN A 63 4.66 -1.63 -20.59
C ASN A 63 3.90 -2.61 -19.71
N VAL A 64 3.27 -2.12 -18.67
CA VAL A 64 2.58 -2.92 -17.66
C VAL A 64 1.12 -2.54 -17.64
N SER A 65 0.25 -3.52 -17.43
CA SER A 65 -1.17 -3.25 -17.23
C SER A 65 -1.37 -2.59 -15.87
N VAL A 66 -2.05 -1.45 -15.83
CA VAL A 66 -2.25 -0.67 -14.61
C VAL A 66 -3.74 -0.47 -14.37
N ASP A 67 -4.19 -0.85 -13.18
CA ASP A 67 -5.53 -0.57 -12.70
C ASP A 67 -5.45 0.25 -11.42
N LEU A 68 -6.55 0.90 -11.06
CA LEU A 68 -6.61 1.73 -9.86
C LEU A 68 -7.72 1.28 -8.93
N LEU A 69 -7.46 1.41 -7.64
CA LEU A 69 -8.48 1.44 -6.60
C LEU A 69 -8.40 2.83 -5.97
N THR A 70 -9.46 3.61 -6.05
CA THR A 70 -9.42 4.97 -5.55
C THR A 70 -10.09 5.09 -4.18
N ILE A 71 -9.45 5.87 -3.31
CA ILE A 71 -9.98 6.27 -2.03
C ILE A 71 -10.10 7.79 -2.09
N GLY A 72 -11.34 8.29 -2.16
CA GLY A 72 -11.59 9.69 -2.39
C GLY A 72 -12.12 9.97 -3.79
N LYS A 73 -13.17 10.78 -3.84
CA LYS A 73 -13.91 11.05 -5.07
C LYS A 73 -13.07 11.75 -6.14
N LYS A 74 -12.22 12.68 -5.72
CA LYS A 74 -11.50 13.54 -6.68
C LYS A 74 -10.49 12.77 -7.53
N GLY A 75 -9.82 11.78 -6.94
CA GLY A 75 -8.94 10.92 -7.71
C GLY A 75 -9.70 10.10 -8.73
N ASN A 76 -10.84 9.55 -8.33
CA ASN A 76 -11.68 8.79 -9.24
C ASN A 76 -12.18 9.66 -10.41
N ASP A 77 -12.69 10.86 -10.11
CA ASP A 77 -13.21 11.78 -11.14
C ASP A 77 -12.17 12.09 -12.22
N THR A 78 -10.92 12.26 -11.82
CA THR A 78 -9.84 12.62 -12.72
C THR A 78 -9.24 11.42 -13.44
N LEU A 79 -8.90 10.37 -12.71
CA LEU A 79 -8.11 9.26 -13.22
C LEU A 79 -8.94 8.20 -13.93
N SER A 80 -10.24 8.13 -13.66
CA SER A 80 -11.11 7.17 -14.36
C SER A 80 -11.20 7.43 -15.86
N LYS A 81 -10.80 8.60 -16.31
CA LYS A 81 -10.76 8.95 -17.73
C LYS A 81 -9.59 8.32 -18.47
N GLU A 82 -8.51 8.01 -17.75
CA GLU A 82 -7.28 7.47 -18.32
C GLU A 82 -7.00 6.03 -17.91
N PHE A 83 -7.48 5.62 -16.75
CA PHE A 83 -7.18 4.32 -16.16
C PHE A 83 -8.45 3.56 -15.84
N ASN A 84 -8.33 2.24 -15.79
CA ASN A 84 -9.42 1.39 -15.31
C ASN A 84 -9.45 1.42 -13.79
N VAL A 85 -10.54 1.92 -13.22
CA VAL A 85 -10.76 1.96 -11.77
C VAL A 85 -11.61 0.75 -11.39
N ILE A 86 -11.03 -0.19 -10.65
CA ILE A 86 -11.73 -1.42 -10.28
C ILE A 86 -12.68 -1.23 -9.09
N ASP A 87 -12.40 -0.24 -8.25
CA ASP A 87 -13.23 0.06 -7.08
C ASP A 87 -12.96 1.47 -6.63
N SER A 88 -13.95 2.10 -6.01
CA SER A 88 -13.85 3.44 -5.47
C SER A 88 -14.46 3.46 -4.07
N ARG A 89 -13.63 3.75 -3.07
CA ARG A 89 -13.99 3.70 -1.66
C ARG A 89 -14.08 5.09 -1.07
N ASN A 90 -15.02 5.89 -1.59
CA ASN A 90 -15.22 7.27 -1.14
C ASN A 90 -15.82 7.34 0.25
N ASP A 91 -16.56 6.31 0.63
CA ASP A 91 -17.30 6.20 1.89
C ASP A 91 -16.39 6.04 3.11
N ILE A 92 -15.12 5.70 2.92
CA ILE A 92 -14.20 5.50 4.04
C ILE A 92 -14.08 6.73 4.93
N TYR A 93 -14.24 7.93 4.35
CA TYR A 93 -14.13 9.18 5.11
C TYR A 93 -15.35 9.47 5.99
N ASP A 94 -16.45 8.78 5.76
CA ASP A 94 -17.64 8.93 6.61
C ASP A 94 -17.44 8.30 7.98
N ASP A 95 -16.59 7.28 8.05
CA ASP A 95 -16.25 6.60 9.30
C ASP A 95 -14.83 6.02 9.18
N LEU A 96 -13.84 6.88 9.35
CA LEU A 96 -12.44 6.51 9.18
C LEU A 96 -11.92 5.82 10.45
N THR A 97 -12.10 4.52 10.49
CA THR A 97 -11.64 3.66 11.59
C THR A 97 -10.64 2.65 11.07
N PHE A 98 -9.84 2.12 11.97
CA PHE A 98 -8.91 1.03 11.64
C PHE A 98 -9.65 -0.17 11.04
N ASP A 99 -10.78 -0.54 11.63
CA ASP A 99 -11.54 -1.70 11.19
C ASP A 99 -12.08 -1.53 9.76
N ASN A 100 -12.57 -0.35 9.42
CA ASN A 100 -13.08 -0.07 8.08
C ASN A 100 -11.95 -0.05 7.05
N VAL A 101 -10.79 0.47 7.41
CA VAL A 101 -9.61 0.44 6.53
C VAL A 101 -9.08 -1.00 6.39
N ALA A 102 -9.15 -1.79 7.45
CA ALA A 102 -8.71 -3.18 7.41
C ALA A 102 -9.46 -4.00 6.36
N VAL A 103 -10.73 -3.71 6.13
CA VAL A 103 -11.51 -4.37 5.07
C VAL A 103 -10.90 -4.10 3.69
N ILE A 104 -10.49 -2.85 3.44
CA ILE A 104 -9.84 -2.49 2.18
C ILE A 104 -8.49 -3.21 2.06
N ALA A 105 -7.70 -3.22 3.13
CA ALA A 105 -6.42 -3.91 3.14
C ALA A 105 -6.56 -5.41 2.85
N GLU A 106 -7.58 -6.05 3.41
CA GLU A 106 -7.87 -7.45 3.17
C GLU A 106 -8.24 -7.71 1.70
N GLN A 107 -9.01 -6.80 1.09
CA GLN A 107 -9.30 -6.86 -0.34
C GLN A 107 -8.01 -6.81 -1.17
N LEU A 108 -7.11 -5.90 -0.85
CA LEU A 108 -5.82 -5.78 -1.55
C LEU A 108 -4.96 -7.03 -1.37
N MET A 109 -4.92 -7.57 -0.16
CA MET A 109 -4.17 -8.80 0.11
C MET A 109 -4.69 -9.97 -0.72
N SER A 110 -6.01 -10.12 -0.79
CA SER A 110 -6.64 -11.16 -1.59
C SER A 110 -6.32 -11.03 -3.07
N LEU A 111 -6.39 -9.80 -3.61
CA LEU A 111 -6.06 -9.54 -5.01
C LEU A 111 -4.62 -9.87 -5.35
N TYR A 112 -3.72 -9.69 -4.40
CA TYR A 112 -2.33 -10.05 -4.59
C TYR A 112 -2.12 -11.57 -4.53
N VAL A 113 -2.67 -12.21 -3.52
CA VAL A 113 -2.49 -13.65 -3.29
C VAL A 113 -3.12 -14.48 -4.40
N ASP A 114 -4.27 -14.06 -4.93
CA ASP A 114 -4.95 -14.80 -6.00
C ASP A 114 -4.32 -14.57 -7.39
N GLY A 115 -3.30 -13.74 -7.48
CA GLY A 115 -2.60 -13.49 -8.73
C GLY A 115 -3.21 -12.44 -9.63
N SER A 116 -4.23 -11.73 -9.17
CA SER A 116 -4.86 -10.65 -9.96
C SER A 116 -3.87 -9.52 -10.24
N TYR A 117 -2.98 -9.25 -9.31
CA TYR A 117 -1.95 -8.22 -9.45
C TYR A 117 -0.62 -8.74 -8.94
N ASP A 118 0.45 -8.31 -9.59
CA ASP A 118 1.81 -8.72 -9.25
C ASP A 118 2.49 -7.72 -8.32
N LYS A 119 1.93 -6.52 -8.24
CA LYS A 119 2.43 -5.46 -7.39
C LYS A 119 1.29 -4.51 -7.04
N ILE A 120 1.28 -4.05 -5.80
CA ILE A 120 0.32 -3.05 -5.33
C ILE A 120 1.09 -1.90 -4.71
N GLU A 121 0.83 -0.68 -5.18
CA GLU A 121 1.45 0.52 -4.66
C GLU A 121 0.39 1.48 -4.14
N VAL A 122 0.72 2.22 -3.08
CA VAL A 122 -0.15 3.22 -2.47
C VAL A 122 0.41 4.60 -2.76
N VAL A 123 -0.43 5.48 -3.29
CA VAL A 123 -0.06 6.88 -3.58
C VAL A 123 -0.89 7.78 -2.65
N TYR A 124 -0.21 8.58 -1.86
CA TYR A 124 -0.85 9.43 -0.86
C TYR A 124 -0.01 10.66 -0.57
N ASN A 125 -0.63 11.67 0.07
CA ASN A 125 0.12 12.82 0.56
C ASN A 125 0.56 12.58 2.00
N GLN A 126 1.87 12.57 2.22
CA GLN A 126 2.44 12.51 3.54
C GLN A 126 2.33 13.86 4.21
N PHE A 127 1.79 13.90 5.41
CA PHE A 127 1.71 15.11 6.20
C PHE A 127 3.10 15.46 6.74
N LYS A 128 3.57 16.65 6.41
CA LYS A 128 4.83 17.17 6.94
C LYS A 128 4.58 18.30 7.93
N ASN A 129 3.79 19.27 7.53
CA ASN A 129 3.31 20.36 8.39
C ASN A 129 2.09 21.01 7.71
N ALA A 130 1.49 21.98 8.37
CA ALA A 130 0.27 22.61 7.86
C ALA A 130 0.41 23.25 6.47
N ALA A 131 1.63 23.58 6.07
CA ALA A 131 1.90 24.26 4.80
C ALA A 131 2.44 23.32 3.72
N THR A 132 2.86 22.11 4.07
CA THR A 132 3.60 21.24 3.15
C THR A 132 3.08 19.82 3.19
N GLN A 133 2.72 19.31 2.03
CA GLN A 133 2.42 17.91 1.81
C GLN A 133 3.43 17.35 0.80
N ILE A 134 3.79 16.09 0.97
CA ILE A 134 4.74 15.42 0.07
C ILE A 134 4.05 14.20 -0.53
N PRO A 135 3.79 14.18 -1.86
CA PRO A 135 3.27 12.98 -2.50
C PRO A 135 4.24 11.83 -2.36
N GLN A 136 3.74 10.69 -1.91
CA GLN A 136 4.52 9.47 -1.72
C GLN A 136 3.94 8.35 -2.56
N VAL A 137 4.83 7.53 -3.10
CA VAL A 137 4.47 6.26 -3.73
C VAL A 137 5.19 5.18 -2.93
N GLU A 138 4.42 4.36 -2.22
CA GLU A 138 4.98 3.30 -1.38
C GLU A 138 4.49 1.94 -1.86
N GLN A 139 5.40 0.98 -1.92
CA GLN A 139 5.02 -0.38 -2.25
C GLN A 139 4.27 -1.01 -1.08
N PHE A 140 3.06 -1.48 -1.37
CA PHE A 140 2.23 -2.17 -0.39
C PHE A 140 2.47 -3.68 -0.43
N LEU A 141 2.42 -4.24 -1.62
CA LEU A 141 2.70 -5.66 -1.86
C LEU A 141 3.49 -5.84 -3.16
N PRO A 142 4.40 -6.79 -3.25
CA PRO A 142 4.87 -7.65 -2.16
C PRO A 142 5.62 -6.86 -1.10
N ILE A 143 5.78 -7.47 0.08
CA ILE A 143 6.56 -6.87 1.15
C ILE A 143 8.02 -6.82 0.68
N LYS A 144 8.62 -5.63 0.72
CA LYS A 144 10.00 -5.46 0.30
C LYS A 144 10.95 -6.10 1.29
N PRO A 145 11.93 -6.91 0.81
CA PRO A 145 13.03 -7.29 1.66
C PRO A 145 13.88 -6.06 1.99
N ILE A 146 14.55 -6.09 3.12
CA ILE A 146 15.49 -5.01 3.49
C ILE A 146 16.71 -5.13 2.58
N GLU A 147 16.97 -4.08 1.79
CA GLU A 147 18.12 -4.04 0.91
C GLU A 147 19.42 -4.02 1.71
N GLY A 148 20.36 -4.91 1.35
CA GLY A 148 21.65 -5.00 1.98
C GLY A 148 21.60 -5.43 3.44
N GLY A 149 20.42 -5.75 3.93
CA GLY A 149 20.23 -6.22 5.28
C GLY A 149 20.66 -7.66 5.40
N GLU A 150 21.65 -7.90 6.24
CA GLU A 150 21.81 -9.22 6.75
C GLU A 150 20.53 -9.56 7.48
N ALA A 151 19.91 -10.67 7.10
CA ALA A 151 18.77 -11.16 7.84
C ALA A 151 19.19 -11.19 9.32
N ILE A 152 18.35 -10.61 10.18
CA ILE A 152 18.61 -10.69 11.61
C ILE A 152 18.78 -12.16 11.94
N THR A 153 19.98 -12.50 12.39
CA THR A 153 20.30 -13.88 12.72
C THR A 153 19.34 -14.36 13.80
N ASN A 154 18.90 -15.57 13.64
CA ASN A 154 17.87 -16.18 14.47
C ASN A 154 18.18 -16.21 15.98
N SER A 155 19.43 -15.94 16.34
CA SER A 155 19.89 -16.06 17.71
C SER A 155 19.22 -15.09 18.68
N ASP A 156 18.69 -13.96 18.17
CA ASP A 156 18.22 -12.89 19.03
C ASP A 156 16.70 -12.91 19.25
N TYR A 157 15.99 -13.79 18.53
CA TYR A 157 14.54 -13.86 18.63
C TYR A 157 14.09 -15.27 18.95
N ILE A 158 13.64 -15.46 20.16
CA ILE A 158 12.96 -16.69 20.56
C ILE A 158 11.47 -16.39 20.41
N PHE A 159 10.87 -17.03 19.42
CA PHE A 159 9.45 -16.86 19.16
C PHE A 159 8.69 -18.07 19.67
N GLU A 160 7.76 -17.81 20.59
CA GLU A 160 6.75 -18.78 20.94
C GLU A 160 5.39 -18.11 20.85
N PRO A 161 4.48 -18.60 20.02
CA PRO A 161 4.61 -19.78 19.14
C PRO A 161 5.65 -19.61 18.03
N SER A 162 5.69 -20.51 17.06
CA SER A 162 6.72 -20.54 16.02
C SER A 162 6.81 -19.21 15.24
N LYS A 163 7.97 -18.95 14.61
CA LYS A 163 8.15 -17.79 13.73
C LYS A 163 7.09 -17.72 12.66
N GLU A 164 6.69 -18.86 12.10
CA GLU A 164 5.71 -18.95 11.05
C GLU A 164 4.36 -18.43 11.51
N GLU A 165 3.92 -18.82 12.71
CA GLU A 165 2.65 -18.35 13.25
C GLU A 165 2.66 -16.86 13.51
N ILE A 166 3.78 -16.34 14.03
CA ILE A 166 3.93 -14.91 14.29
C ILE A 166 3.87 -14.12 12.99
N VAL A 167 4.56 -14.59 11.95
CA VAL A 167 4.57 -13.92 10.65
C VAL A 167 3.17 -13.94 10.04
N LEU A 168 2.48 -15.08 10.09
CA LEU A 168 1.11 -15.19 9.58
C LEU A 168 0.13 -14.25 10.29
N GLU A 169 0.39 -13.93 11.54
CA GLU A 169 -0.45 -13.01 12.30
C GLU A 169 -0.01 -11.56 12.12
N LEU A 170 1.30 -11.28 12.13
CA LEU A 170 1.84 -9.92 12.09
C LEU A 170 1.78 -9.29 10.70
N ILE A 171 1.95 -10.06 9.64
CA ILE A 171 1.96 -9.49 8.28
C ILE A 171 0.63 -8.84 7.94
N PRO A 172 -0.52 -9.50 8.10
CA PRO A 172 -1.80 -8.83 7.85
C PRO A 172 -2.00 -7.58 8.69
N LYS A 173 -1.64 -7.64 9.96
CA LYS A 173 -1.76 -6.50 10.87
C LYS A 173 -0.89 -5.32 10.43
N SER A 174 0.33 -5.60 9.99
CA SER A 174 1.25 -4.57 9.51
C SER A 174 0.72 -3.91 8.24
N LEU A 175 0.19 -4.69 7.31
CA LEU A 175 -0.39 -4.15 6.09
C LEU A 175 -1.60 -3.27 6.37
N LYS A 176 -2.47 -3.70 7.27
CA LYS A 176 -3.61 -2.89 7.70
C LYS A 176 -3.16 -1.58 8.34
N THR A 177 -2.13 -1.63 9.18
CA THR A 177 -1.57 -0.46 9.85
C THR A 177 -0.94 0.51 8.83
N GLN A 178 -0.20 -0.02 7.86
CA GLN A 178 0.41 0.79 6.82
C GLN A 178 -0.66 1.56 6.01
N LEU A 179 -1.70 0.88 5.60
CA LEU A 179 -2.77 1.51 4.83
C LEU A 179 -3.52 2.55 5.67
N TYR A 180 -3.82 2.21 6.91
CA TYR A 180 -4.50 3.14 7.82
C TYR A 180 -3.67 4.42 8.03
N LYS A 181 -2.36 4.25 8.24
CA LYS A 181 -1.45 5.38 8.41
C LYS A 181 -1.42 6.26 7.15
N SER A 182 -1.36 5.65 5.98
CA SER A 182 -1.34 6.40 4.71
C SER A 182 -2.61 7.22 4.52
N ILE A 183 -3.76 6.65 4.82
CA ILE A 183 -5.05 7.36 4.72
C ILE A 183 -5.12 8.47 5.77
N ARG A 184 -4.67 8.20 7.00
CA ARG A 184 -4.64 9.20 8.06
C ARG A 184 -3.73 10.37 7.72
N ASP A 185 -2.54 10.09 7.21
CA ASP A 185 -1.60 11.14 6.77
C ASP A 185 -2.23 11.99 5.66
N SER A 186 -2.85 11.35 4.70
CA SER A 186 -3.51 12.05 3.60
C SER A 186 -4.64 12.92 4.13
N PHE A 187 -5.46 12.39 5.01
CA PHE A 187 -6.58 13.13 5.61
C PHE A 187 -6.08 14.36 6.40
N ALA A 188 -5.01 14.19 7.17
CA ALA A 188 -4.40 15.29 7.93
C ALA A 188 -3.81 16.37 7.02
N SER A 189 -3.37 15.98 5.81
CA SER A 189 -2.79 16.90 4.84
C SER A 189 -3.84 17.67 4.04
N GLU A 190 -5.04 17.22 4.07
CA GLU A 190 -6.17 17.85 3.40
C GLU A 190 -6.53 19.19 4.09
#